data_4c6857e71cf9f2e42a7e56c97fdc15b3
#
_entry.id   4c6857e71cf9f2e42a7e56c97fdc15b3
#
_cell.length_a   1.000
_cell.length_b   1.000
_cell.length_c   1.000
_cell.angle_alpha   90.00
_cell.angle_beta   90.00
_cell.angle_gamma   90.00
#
_symmetry.space_group_name_H-M   'P 1'
#
loop_
_entity.id
_entity.type
_entity.pdbx_description
1 polymer ?
#
loop_
_entity_poly.entity_id
_entity_poly.type
_entity_poly.pdbx_seq_one_letter_code
_entity_poly.pdbx_strand_id
1 'polypeptide(L)'
;MATPHVLVVDDSCVDRLVASRVLQSCNIQVTAMEGPKEALKFLEMGHDVKLILTDYSMPAMTGYDLLMEVKNSPKLSHLPVVIMCVDDVPEKIKKCLDGGAKAFITKPIKVADVPGLLGYI
;
A
#
# COMPACT_ATOMS: atom_id res chain seq x y z
N MET A 1 -14.14 -0.21 -19.20
CA MET A 1 -13.41 0.54 -18.16
C MET A 1 -12.20 -0.25 -17.69
N ALA A 2 -11.10 0.44 -17.53
CA ALA A 2 -9.90 -0.20 -17.00
C ALA A 2 -10.11 -0.57 -15.52
N THR A 3 -9.66 -1.76 -15.12
CA THR A 3 -9.63 -2.12 -13.71
C THR A 3 -8.59 -1.30 -12.98
N PRO A 4 -8.84 -0.83 -11.74
CA PRO A 4 -7.84 -0.14 -10.97
C PRO A 4 -6.64 -1.06 -10.68
N HIS A 5 -5.45 -0.49 -10.61
CA HIS A 5 -4.22 -1.22 -10.36
C HIS A 5 -3.65 -0.79 -9.00
N VAL A 6 -3.51 -1.75 -8.09
CA VAL A 6 -2.99 -1.54 -6.74
C VAL A 6 -1.64 -2.27 -6.60
N LEU A 7 -0.67 -1.56 -6.05
CA LEU A 7 0.63 -2.14 -5.70
C LEU A 7 0.58 -2.56 -4.23
N VAL A 8 0.74 -3.86 -3.97
CA VAL A 8 0.80 -4.40 -2.61
C VAL A 8 2.26 -4.63 -2.24
N VAL A 9 2.69 -4.06 -1.11
CA VAL A 9 4.06 -4.21 -0.61
C VAL A 9 4.01 -4.85 0.77
N ASP A 10 4.56 -6.05 0.90
CA ASP A 10 4.54 -6.80 2.15
C ASP A 10 5.64 -7.86 2.11
N ASP A 11 6.45 -7.96 3.16
CA ASP A 11 7.52 -8.94 3.24
C ASP A 11 7.01 -10.34 3.62
N SER A 12 5.79 -10.45 4.14
CA SER A 12 5.16 -11.73 4.45
C SER A 12 4.50 -12.31 3.20
N CYS A 13 4.97 -13.48 2.79
CA CYS A 13 4.41 -14.20 1.65
C CYS A 13 2.91 -14.48 1.84
N VAL A 14 2.51 -14.89 3.04
CA VAL A 14 1.11 -15.20 3.35
C VAL A 14 0.25 -13.93 3.31
N ASP A 15 0.69 -12.86 3.97
CA ASP A 15 -0.06 -11.60 4.00
C ASP A 15 -0.19 -11.00 2.60
N ARG A 16 0.88 -11.09 1.81
CA ARG A 16 0.89 -10.64 0.42
C ARG A 16 -0.16 -11.39 -0.41
N LEU A 17 -0.22 -12.71 -0.23
CA LEU A 17 -1.18 -13.55 -0.93
C LEU A 17 -2.62 -13.22 -0.52
N VAL A 18 -2.87 -13.06 0.78
CA VAL A 18 -4.19 -12.72 1.30
C VAL A 18 -4.66 -11.39 0.73
N ALA A 19 -3.84 -10.36 0.82
CA ALA A 19 -4.19 -9.03 0.29
C ALA A 19 -4.46 -9.09 -1.22
N SER A 20 -3.62 -9.79 -1.97
CA SER A 20 -3.77 -9.92 -3.41
C SER A 20 -5.09 -10.60 -3.77
N ARG A 21 -5.43 -11.68 -3.09
CA ARG A 21 -6.67 -12.41 -3.37
C ARG A 21 -7.92 -11.61 -3.03
N VAL A 22 -7.90 -10.91 -1.91
CA VAL A 22 -9.02 -10.04 -1.53
C VAL A 22 -9.26 -8.97 -2.59
N LEU A 23 -8.20 -8.29 -3.02
CA LEU A 23 -8.30 -7.25 -4.04
C LEU A 23 -8.75 -7.83 -5.38
N GLN A 24 -8.16 -8.94 -5.80
CA GLN A 24 -8.52 -9.59 -7.08
C GLN A 24 -9.97 -10.04 -7.09
N SER A 25 -10.51 -10.50 -5.95
CA SER A 25 -11.92 -10.88 -5.85
C SER A 25 -12.87 -9.71 -6.08
N CYS A 26 -12.36 -8.49 -5.96
CA CYS A 26 -13.12 -7.25 -6.19
C CYS A 26 -12.79 -6.61 -7.54
N ASN A 27 -12.26 -7.38 -8.47
CA ASN A 27 -11.89 -6.93 -9.82
C ASN A 27 -10.82 -5.84 -9.83
N ILE A 28 -9.84 -5.95 -8.94
CA ILE A 28 -8.71 -5.03 -8.88
C ILE A 28 -7.48 -5.76 -9.41
N GLN A 29 -6.73 -5.10 -10.29
CA GLN A 29 -5.45 -5.60 -10.77
C GLN A 29 -4.41 -5.39 -9.67
N VAL A 30 -3.61 -6.42 -9.38
CA VAL A 30 -2.63 -6.38 -8.29
C VAL A 30 -1.25 -6.69 -8.81
N THR A 31 -0.28 -5.87 -8.45
CA THR A 31 1.14 -6.19 -8.50
C THR A 31 1.62 -6.29 -7.06
N ALA A 32 2.25 -7.39 -6.69
CA ALA A 32 2.70 -7.62 -5.33
C ALA A 32 4.22 -7.67 -5.29
N MET A 33 4.81 -6.91 -4.36
CA MET A 33 6.25 -6.83 -4.16
C MET A 33 6.59 -7.20 -2.72
N GLU A 34 7.73 -7.83 -2.51
CA GLU A 34 8.12 -8.29 -1.18
C GLU A 34 8.83 -7.23 -0.35
N GLY A 35 9.21 -6.10 -0.93
CA GLY A 35 9.89 -5.05 -0.20
C GLY A 35 9.75 -3.68 -0.82
N PRO A 36 10.09 -2.64 -0.02
CA PRO A 36 9.94 -1.26 -0.47
C PRO A 36 10.91 -0.86 -1.59
N LYS A 37 12.12 -1.42 -1.59
CA LYS A 37 13.10 -1.11 -2.65
C LYS A 37 12.63 -1.61 -4.01
N GLU A 38 12.12 -2.83 -4.06
CA GLU A 38 11.56 -3.42 -5.27
C GLU A 38 10.35 -2.61 -5.75
N ALA A 39 9.51 -2.17 -4.81
CA ALA A 39 8.35 -1.36 -5.11
C ALA A 39 8.74 -0.02 -5.73
N LEU A 40 9.70 0.68 -5.12
CA LEU A 40 10.16 1.98 -5.64
C LEU A 40 10.77 1.82 -7.03
N LYS A 41 11.57 0.79 -7.25
CA LYS A 41 12.18 0.51 -8.54
C LYS A 41 11.11 0.25 -9.60
N PHE A 42 10.10 -0.54 -9.26
CA PHE A 42 8.98 -0.82 -10.15
C PHE A 42 8.26 0.47 -10.55
N LEU A 43 7.98 1.33 -9.56
CA LEU A 43 7.27 2.58 -9.81
C LEU A 43 8.08 3.56 -10.67
N GLU A 44 9.40 3.59 -10.50
CA GLU A 44 10.28 4.49 -11.26
C GLU A 44 10.40 4.11 -12.73
N MET A 45 10.17 2.84 -13.06
CA MET A 45 10.26 2.34 -14.43
C MET A 45 9.05 2.67 -15.30
N GLY A 46 8.06 3.36 -14.74
CA GLY A 46 6.81 3.64 -15.42
C GLY A 46 5.74 2.64 -15.05
N HIS A 47 4.56 3.14 -14.70
CA HIS A 47 3.49 2.29 -14.16
C HIS A 47 2.12 2.92 -14.41
N ASP A 48 1.08 2.12 -14.20
CA ASP A 48 -0.30 2.56 -14.17
C ASP A 48 -0.95 2.35 -12.78
N VAL A 49 -0.12 2.23 -11.74
CA VAL A 49 -0.59 2.03 -10.36
C VAL A 49 -1.40 3.25 -9.91
N LYS A 50 -2.53 2.99 -9.26
CA LYS A 50 -3.44 4.02 -8.77
C LYS A 50 -3.42 4.16 -7.25
N LEU A 51 -2.88 3.16 -6.53
CA LEU A 51 -2.83 3.15 -5.08
C LEU A 51 -1.73 2.20 -4.61
N ILE A 52 -1.03 2.59 -3.55
CA ILE A 52 -0.04 1.74 -2.89
C ILE A 52 -0.63 1.27 -1.56
N LEU A 53 -0.65 -0.04 -1.37
CA LEU A 53 -1.09 -0.68 -0.12
C LEU A 53 0.12 -1.38 0.47
N THR A 54 0.68 -0.85 1.54
CA THR A 54 1.94 -1.34 2.10
C THR A 54 1.82 -1.77 3.56
N ASP A 55 2.53 -2.84 3.91
CA ASP A 55 2.75 -3.22 5.30
C ASP A 55 3.57 -2.14 6.00
N TYR A 56 3.33 -1.95 7.30
CA TYR A 56 4.14 -1.06 8.12
C TYR A 56 5.49 -1.68 8.48
N SER A 57 5.47 -2.92 8.97
CA SER A 57 6.68 -3.58 9.51
C SER A 57 7.36 -4.41 8.42
N MET A 58 8.46 -3.89 7.88
CA MET A 58 9.27 -4.56 6.87
C MET A 58 10.75 -4.42 7.22
N PRO A 59 11.60 -5.40 6.84
CA PRO A 59 13.04 -5.28 7.05
C PRO A 59 13.61 -4.05 6.33
N ALA A 60 14.59 -3.41 6.93
CA ALA A 60 15.34 -2.27 6.40
C ALA A 60 14.54 -0.98 6.26
N MET A 61 13.27 -1.04 5.92
CA MET A 61 12.44 0.14 5.66
C MET A 61 11.02 -0.12 6.13
N THR A 62 10.45 0.79 6.93
CA THR A 62 9.03 0.66 7.34
C THR A 62 8.11 1.18 6.23
N GLY A 63 6.81 0.89 6.37
CA GLY A 63 5.80 1.48 5.49
C GLY A 63 5.79 3.00 5.57
N TYR A 64 6.11 3.56 6.75
CA TYR A 64 6.26 5.01 6.88
C TYR A 64 7.43 5.53 6.04
N ASP A 65 8.57 4.83 6.04
CA ASP A 65 9.72 5.22 5.24
C ASP A 65 9.39 5.18 3.74
N LEU A 66 8.67 4.15 3.32
CA LEU A 66 8.20 4.06 1.93
C LEU A 66 7.27 5.22 1.59
N LEU A 67 6.35 5.55 2.50
CA LEU A 67 5.44 6.69 2.35
C LEU A 67 6.24 7.98 2.13
N MET A 68 7.29 8.21 2.91
CA MET A 68 8.12 9.41 2.79
C MET A 68 8.85 9.46 1.44
N GLU A 69 9.38 8.32 0.98
CA GLU A 69 10.03 8.24 -0.31
C GLU A 69 9.05 8.58 -1.45
N VAL A 70 7.83 8.06 -1.38
CA VAL A 70 6.79 8.33 -2.37
C VAL A 70 6.41 9.81 -2.35
N LYS A 71 6.18 10.38 -1.18
CA LYS A 71 5.75 11.78 -1.04
C LYS A 71 6.85 12.76 -1.46
N ASN A 72 8.12 12.39 -1.31
CA ASN A 72 9.25 13.22 -1.71
C ASN A 72 9.62 13.07 -3.18
N SER A 73 9.01 12.14 -3.89
CA SER A 73 9.26 11.95 -5.33
C SER A 73 8.27 12.77 -6.14
N PRO A 74 8.74 13.70 -7.00
CA PRO A 74 7.83 14.48 -7.85
C PRO A 74 6.96 13.62 -8.76
N LYS A 75 7.47 12.47 -9.19
CA LYS A 75 6.74 11.54 -10.06
C LYS A 75 5.69 10.73 -9.32
N LEU A 76 5.89 10.48 -8.03
CA LEU A 76 5.08 9.52 -7.27
C LEU A 76 4.22 10.18 -6.20
N SER A 77 4.44 11.44 -5.88
CA SER A 77 3.79 12.13 -4.76
C SER A 77 2.28 12.19 -4.86
N HIS A 78 1.73 12.02 -6.07
CA HIS A 78 0.28 12.02 -6.28
C HIS A 78 -0.37 10.69 -5.89
N LEU A 79 0.41 9.62 -5.74
CA LEU A 79 -0.14 8.29 -5.45
C LEU A 79 -0.66 8.23 -4.01
N PRO A 80 -1.92 7.79 -3.81
CA PRO A 80 -2.41 7.54 -2.47
C PRO A 80 -1.70 6.32 -1.87
N VAL A 81 -1.32 6.42 -0.60
CA VAL A 81 -0.67 5.34 0.14
C VAL A 81 -1.55 4.96 1.32
N VAL A 82 -1.84 3.68 1.45
CA VAL A 82 -2.56 3.11 2.59
C VAL A 82 -1.63 2.15 3.32
N ILE A 83 -1.59 2.26 4.63
CA ILE A 83 -0.71 1.45 5.47
C ILE A 83 -1.52 0.30 6.10
N MET A 84 -0.95 -0.90 6.10
CA MET A 84 -1.51 -2.06 6.81
C MET A 84 -0.62 -2.44 7.98
N CYS A 85 -1.22 -2.82 9.10
CA CYS A 85 -0.48 -3.30 10.26
C CYS A 85 -1.33 -4.25 11.10
N VAL A 86 -0.68 -5.17 11.83
CA VAL A 86 -1.39 -6.09 12.73
C VAL A 86 -1.81 -5.40 14.03
N ASP A 87 -1.08 -4.37 14.45
CA ASP A 87 -1.37 -3.63 15.67
C ASP A 87 -1.74 -2.19 15.35
N ASP A 88 -2.73 -1.68 16.07
CA ASP A 88 -3.25 -0.33 15.87
C ASP A 88 -2.69 0.65 16.93
N VAL A 89 -1.36 0.74 16.98
CA VAL A 89 -0.67 1.65 17.90
C VAL A 89 -0.96 3.10 17.49
N PRO A 90 -1.59 3.91 18.36
CA PRO A 90 -2.01 5.27 17.98
C PRO A 90 -0.88 6.16 17.46
N GLU A 91 0.33 6.05 18.01
CA GLU A 91 1.47 6.85 17.57
C GLU A 91 1.89 6.50 16.14
N LYS A 92 1.85 5.21 15.78
CA LYS A 92 2.16 4.77 14.41
C LYS A 92 1.13 5.26 13.42
N ILE A 93 -0.15 5.14 13.79
CA ILE A 93 -1.27 5.59 12.96
C ILE A 93 -1.15 7.09 12.71
N LYS A 94 -0.97 7.87 13.78
CA LYS A 94 -0.86 9.31 13.68
C LYS A 94 0.33 9.72 12.81
N LYS A 95 1.48 9.10 13.03
CA LYS A 95 2.70 9.38 12.26
C LYS A 95 2.48 9.17 10.77
N CYS A 96 1.84 8.06 10.40
CA CYS A 96 1.57 7.75 9.00
C CYS A 96 0.56 8.72 8.38
N LEU A 97 -0.53 9.02 9.09
CA LEU A 97 -1.53 9.94 8.59
C LEU A 97 -0.98 11.36 8.46
N ASP A 98 -0.21 11.83 9.44
CA ASP A 98 0.44 13.14 9.40
C ASP A 98 1.44 13.21 8.24
N GLY A 99 2.06 12.08 7.90
CA GLY A 99 3.01 11.99 6.78
C GLY A 99 2.35 11.92 5.42
N GLY A 100 1.03 11.84 5.36
CA GLY A 100 0.29 11.85 4.10
C GLY A 100 -0.37 10.54 3.70
N ALA A 101 -0.34 9.50 4.55
CA ALA A 101 -1.09 8.28 4.28
C ALA A 101 -2.59 8.59 4.26
N LYS A 102 -3.31 7.98 3.34
CA LYS A 102 -4.75 8.19 3.22
C LYS A 102 -5.54 7.43 4.27
N ALA A 103 -5.04 6.28 4.69
CA ALA A 103 -5.70 5.45 5.68
C ALA A 103 -4.72 4.48 6.31
N PHE A 104 -5.15 3.89 7.41
CA PHE A 104 -4.41 2.87 8.14
C PHE A 104 -5.39 1.72 8.36
N ILE A 105 -5.05 0.52 7.88
CA ILE A 105 -5.93 -0.65 7.94
C ILE A 105 -5.28 -1.72 8.80
N THR A 106 -6.07 -2.31 9.70
CA THR A 106 -5.62 -3.45 10.51
C THR A 106 -5.62 -4.72 9.65
N LYS A 107 -4.55 -5.49 9.70
CA LYS A 107 -4.48 -6.79 9.03
C LYS A 107 -5.32 -7.84 9.75
N PRO A 108 -5.86 -8.82 9.03
CA PRO A 108 -5.82 -8.97 7.57
C PRO A 108 -6.81 -8.03 6.89
N ILE A 109 -6.47 -7.60 5.69
CA ILE A 109 -7.41 -6.84 4.86
C ILE A 109 -8.61 -7.71 4.54
N LYS A 110 -9.80 -7.10 4.50
CA LYS A 110 -11.07 -7.78 4.25
C LYS A 110 -11.75 -7.16 3.03
N VAL A 111 -12.66 -7.93 2.43
CA VAL A 111 -13.48 -7.42 1.31
C VAL A 111 -14.19 -6.12 1.71
N ALA A 112 -14.64 -6.02 2.95
CA ALA A 112 -15.32 -4.81 3.45
C ALA A 112 -14.43 -3.57 3.45
N ASP A 113 -13.09 -3.72 3.42
CA ASP A 113 -12.15 -2.60 3.39
C ASP A 113 -12.00 -2.02 1.97
N VAL A 114 -12.33 -2.80 0.94
CA VAL A 114 -12.03 -2.45 -0.45
C VAL A 114 -12.78 -1.21 -0.95
N PRO A 115 -14.07 -1.02 -0.66
CA PRO A 115 -14.75 0.21 -1.10
C PRO A 115 -14.07 1.48 -0.59
N GLY A 116 -13.56 1.48 0.65
CA GLY A 116 -12.81 2.60 1.19
C GLY A 116 -11.52 2.88 0.42
N LEU A 117 -10.82 1.83 0.02
CA LEU A 117 -9.61 1.96 -0.78
C LEU A 117 -9.90 2.57 -2.15
N LEU A 118 -10.95 2.10 -2.81
CA LEU A 118 -11.34 2.62 -4.12
C LEU A 118 -11.73 4.10 -4.06
N GLY A 119 -12.19 4.56 -2.93
CA GLY A 119 -12.53 5.96 -2.72
C GLY A 119 -11.33 6.91 -2.77
N TYR A 120 -10.11 6.39 -2.64
CA TYR A 120 -8.89 7.20 -2.71
C TYR A 120 -8.29 7.29 -4.11
N ILE A 121 -8.80 6.52 -5.03
CA ILE A 121 -8.28 6.48 -6.41
C ILE A 121 -8.85 7.60 -7.28
#